data_8e8b080ad47c9ea3e2c6b92be3024a56
#
_entry.id   8e8b080ad47c9ea3e2c6b92be3024a56
#
_cell.length_a   1.000
_cell.length_b   1.000
_cell.length_c   1.000
_cell.angle_alpha   90.00
_cell.angle_beta   90.00
_cell.angle_gamma   90.00
#
_symmetry.space_group_name_H-M   'P 1'
#
loop_
_entity.id
_entity.type
_entity.pdbx_description
1 polymer ?
#
loop_
_entity_poly.entity_id
_entity_poly.type
_entity_poly.pdbx_seq_one_letter_code
_entity_poly.pdbx_strand_id
1 'polypeptide(L)'
;NLDRLAETGLRFENFFCASPVCSPARASILTGRIPSNHGVQDFLRGGNTNLFGGRVRGGANFVPNDQGIEYLVGLTAYTDLLAQNGYNCGLSGKWHLGYSEKPQKSFEFWDVHAFGGGPYYEPSMIRDGKAYETSEYVSDLFTDNALKFLDEQKGSDKPFCLNVHYTAPHAPWQREHHPKELFDDYYDNCPFESTPNGPMHPQQLSKEGSSGSLGFTEEARKEALSGYFS
;
A
#
# COMPACT_ATOMS: atom_id res chain seq x y z
N ASN A 1 -16.08 -14.18 2.48
CA ASN A 1 -16.03 -13.61 1.13
C ASN A 1 -14.85 -14.17 0.32
N LEU A 2 -13.62 -14.21 0.85
CA LEU A 2 -12.46 -14.78 0.17
C LEU A 2 -12.60 -16.28 -0.06
N ASP A 3 -13.16 -17.04 0.89
CA ASP A 3 -13.42 -18.46 0.73
C ASP A 3 -14.38 -18.74 -0.43
N ARG A 4 -15.46 -17.94 -0.54
CA ARG A 4 -16.38 -18.03 -1.66
C ARG A 4 -15.72 -17.73 -3.01
N LEU A 5 -14.76 -16.76 -3.04
CA LEU A 5 -13.98 -16.48 -4.23
C LEU A 5 -13.09 -17.67 -4.60
N ALA A 6 -12.47 -18.32 -3.61
CA ALA A 6 -11.64 -19.50 -3.81
C ALA A 6 -12.45 -20.72 -4.30
N GLU A 7 -13.67 -20.89 -3.80
CA GLU A 7 -14.59 -21.97 -4.23
C GLU A 7 -15.03 -21.85 -5.69
N THR A 8 -15.20 -20.62 -6.18
CA THR A 8 -15.70 -20.34 -7.54
C THR A 8 -14.61 -19.99 -8.55
N GLY A 9 -13.38 -19.82 -8.09
CA GLY A 9 -12.24 -19.40 -8.88
C GLY A 9 -11.09 -20.40 -8.85
N LEU A 10 -9.88 -19.88 -9.00
CA LEU A 10 -8.63 -20.65 -8.92
C LEU A 10 -7.77 -20.13 -7.76
N ARG A 11 -7.46 -21.00 -6.81
CA ARG A 11 -6.53 -20.73 -5.73
C ARG A 11 -5.15 -21.30 -6.06
N PHE A 12 -4.13 -20.44 -6.09
CA PHE A 12 -2.76 -20.87 -6.27
C PHE A 12 -2.12 -21.21 -4.92
N GLU A 13 -1.72 -22.46 -4.73
CA GLU A 13 -1.03 -22.92 -3.51
C GLU A 13 0.44 -22.48 -3.47
N ASN A 14 1.03 -22.29 -4.65
CA ASN A 14 2.43 -21.89 -4.81
C ASN A 14 2.50 -20.64 -5.71
N PHE A 15 2.37 -19.47 -5.11
CA PHE A 15 2.50 -18.19 -5.79
C PHE A 15 3.51 -17.32 -5.04
N PHE A 16 4.69 -17.15 -5.63
CA PHE A 16 5.81 -16.48 -4.98
C PHE A 16 5.99 -15.07 -5.47
N CYS A 17 6.26 -14.15 -4.54
CA CYS A 17 6.63 -12.78 -4.86
C CYS A 17 8.08 -12.74 -5.38
N ALA A 18 8.32 -11.99 -6.46
CA ALA A 18 9.65 -11.84 -7.05
C ALA A 18 10.63 -11.06 -6.15
N SER A 19 10.10 -10.28 -5.22
CA SER A 19 10.86 -9.55 -4.20
C SER A 19 9.98 -9.30 -2.97
N PRO A 20 10.50 -9.46 -1.74
CA PRO A 20 9.74 -9.21 -0.51
C PRO A 20 9.69 -7.72 -0.13
N VAL A 21 9.97 -6.80 -1.06
CA VAL A 21 9.98 -5.35 -0.85
C VAL A 21 8.89 -4.68 -1.70
N CYS A 22 8.19 -3.69 -1.14
CA CYS A 22 6.99 -3.10 -1.73
C CYS A 22 7.18 -2.58 -3.16
N SER A 23 8.13 -1.72 -3.44
CA SER A 23 8.29 -1.13 -4.78
C SER A 23 8.66 -2.15 -5.86
N PRO A 24 9.67 -3.04 -5.67
CA PRO A 24 9.97 -4.07 -6.65
C PRO A 24 8.82 -5.07 -6.86
N ALA A 25 8.13 -5.48 -5.78
CA ALA A 25 6.98 -6.38 -5.90
C ALA A 25 5.85 -5.75 -6.73
N ARG A 26 5.53 -4.47 -6.48
CA ARG A 26 4.51 -3.72 -7.23
C ARG A 26 4.87 -3.57 -8.69
N ALA A 27 6.13 -3.24 -9.00
CA ALA A 27 6.63 -3.19 -10.37
C ALA A 27 6.52 -4.55 -11.07
N SER A 28 6.86 -5.64 -10.37
CA SER A 28 6.73 -7.00 -10.91
C SER A 28 5.27 -7.37 -11.20
N ILE A 29 4.34 -7.06 -10.29
CA ILE A 29 2.90 -7.32 -10.48
C ILE A 29 2.37 -6.56 -11.71
N LEU A 30 2.72 -5.27 -11.84
CA LEU A 30 2.24 -4.45 -12.94
C LEU A 30 2.81 -4.86 -14.30
N THR A 31 4.09 -5.20 -14.36
CA THR A 31 4.81 -5.41 -15.62
C THR A 31 4.97 -6.88 -16.00
N GLY A 32 4.71 -7.82 -15.11
CA GLY A 32 5.01 -9.25 -15.31
C GLY A 32 6.51 -9.55 -15.40
N ARG A 33 7.37 -8.65 -14.93
CA ARG A 33 8.84 -8.77 -15.01
C ARG A 33 9.46 -8.91 -13.63
N ILE A 34 10.63 -9.52 -13.56
CA ILE A 34 11.44 -9.58 -12.34
C ILE A 34 12.21 -8.26 -12.12
N PRO A 35 12.67 -7.94 -10.88
CA PRO A 35 13.34 -6.69 -10.56
C PRO A 35 14.52 -6.33 -11.45
N SER A 36 15.34 -7.29 -11.86
CA SER A 36 16.46 -7.07 -12.77
C SER A 36 16.03 -6.59 -14.18
N ASN A 37 14.80 -6.90 -14.59
CA ASN A 37 14.29 -6.54 -15.92
C ASN A 37 13.45 -5.26 -15.93
N HIS A 38 12.78 -4.91 -14.82
CA HIS A 38 12.03 -3.64 -14.74
C HIS A 38 12.82 -2.52 -14.04
N GLY A 39 14.00 -2.80 -13.46
CA GLY A 39 14.93 -1.82 -12.94
C GLY A 39 14.62 -1.32 -11.52
N VAL A 40 13.45 -1.59 -10.96
CA VAL A 40 13.09 -1.24 -9.57
C VAL A 40 13.56 -2.38 -8.67
N GLN A 41 14.77 -2.26 -8.12
CA GLN A 41 15.43 -3.36 -7.43
C GLN A 41 15.27 -3.30 -5.90
N ASP A 42 14.94 -2.12 -5.35
CA ASP A 42 14.83 -1.92 -3.91
C ASP A 42 13.73 -0.90 -3.57
N PHE A 43 13.54 -0.65 -2.27
CA PHE A 43 12.61 0.32 -1.72
C PHE A 43 12.87 1.73 -2.27
N LEU A 44 11.85 2.34 -2.86
CA LEU A 44 11.92 3.69 -3.40
C LEU A 44 11.70 4.71 -2.28
N ARG A 45 12.77 5.33 -1.81
CA ARG A 45 12.74 6.37 -0.77
C ARG A 45 12.31 7.73 -1.30
N GLY A 46 12.60 8.04 -2.56
CA GLY A 46 12.34 9.30 -3.21
C GLY A 46 11.64 9.15 -4.55
N GLY A 47 11.41 10.26 -5.24
CA GLY A 47 10.75 10.29 -6.54
C GLY A 47 9.23 10.24 -6.47
N ASN A 48 8.61 10.37 -5.29
CA ASN A 48 7.17 10.25 -5.12
C ASN A 48 6.43 11.57 -5.42
N THR A 49 6.71 12.62 -4.65
CA THR A 49 6.04 13.93 -4.78
C THR A 49 6.77 15.03 -4.02
N ASN A 50 6.64 16.27 -4.46
CA ASN A 50 7.09 17.47 -3.74
C ASN A 50 5.94 18.28 -3.11
N LEU A 51 4.69 17.89 -3.32
CA LEU A 51 3.52 18.66 -2.86
C LEU A 51 3.47 18.87 -1.34
N PHE A 52 4.08 17.98 -0.58
CA PHE A 52 4.15 18.08 0.88
C PHE A 52 5.46 18.70 1.38
N GLY A 53 6.23 19.38 0.51
CA GLY A 53 7.52 19.99 0.85
C GLY A 53 8.56 19.00 1.36
N GLY A 54 8.50 17.75 0.89
CA GLY A 54 9.37 16.66 1.33
C GLY A 54 9.05 16.13 2.75
N ARG A 55 7.97 16.56 3.37
CA ARG A 55 7.57 16.12 4.72
C ARG A 55 6.70 14.87 4.63
N VAL A 56 7.27 13.74 4.97
CA VAL A 56 6.48 12.54 5.27
C VAL A 56 6.01 12.63 6.73
N ARG A 57 4.73 12.80 6.97
CA ARG A 57 4.17 12.72 8.34
C ARG A 57 4.44 11.32 8.90
N GLY A 58 5.06 11.25 10.08
CA GLY A 58 5.27 10.00 10.81
C GLY A 58 6.40 9.10 10.31
N GLY A 59 7.27 9.54 9.41
CA GLY A 59 8.35 8.70 8.88
C GLY A 59 9.73 9.36 8.87
N ALA A 60 10.76 8.56 9.12
CA ALA A 60 12.18 8.98 9.17
C ALA A 60 12.81 9.29 7.80
N ASN A 61 12.04 9.31 6.71
CA ASN A 61 12.58 9.38 5.35
C ASN A 61 12.22 10.71 4.66
N PHE A 62 12.77 11.79 5.19
CA PHE A 62 12.76 13.07 4.50
C PHE A 62 13.75 13.04 3.32
N VAL A 63 13.24 13.24 2.10
CA VAL A 63 14.06 13.53 0.93
C VAL A 63 13.82 14.98 0.55
N PRO A 64 14.77 15.88 0.84
CA PRO A 64 14.66 17.29 0.43
C PRO A 64 14.51 17.39 -1.09
N ASN A 65 13.58 18.21 -1.56
CA ASN A 65 13.34 18.44 -2.99
C ASN A 65 13.01 17.16 -3.77
N ASP A 66 12.12 16.32 -3.23
CA ASP A 66 11.66 15.11 -3.91
C ASP A 66 10.94 15.49 -5.20
N GLN A 67 11.61 15.34 -6.32
CA GLN A 67 11.02 15.52 -7.64
C GLN A 67 10.38 14.19 -8.08
N GLY A 68 9.15 14.25 -8.59
CA GLY A 68 8.47 13.06 -9.08
C GLY A 68 9.26 12.33 -10.17
N ILE A 69 9.52 11.06 -9.97
CA ILE A 69 10.22 10.17 -10.92
C ILE A 69 9.26 9.08 -11.36
N GLU A 70 9.05 8.95 -12.66
CA GLU A 70 8.27 7.84 -13.23
C GLU A 70 9.21 6.64 -13.44
N TYR A 71 9.30 5.73 -12.48
CA TYR A 71 10.25 4.61 -12.51
C TYR A 71 9.93 3.54 -13.57
N LEU A 72 8.71 3.50 -14.07
CA LEU A 72 8.27 2.50 -15.06
C LEU A 72 8.17 3.07 -16.50
N VAL A 73 8.86 4.17 -16.79
CA VAL A 73 8.90 4.74 -18.15
C VAL A 73 9.41 3.70 -19.15
N GLY A 74 8.75 3.59 -20.31
CA GLY A 74 9.12 2.64 -21.36
C GLY A 74 8.75 1.18 -21.11
N LEU A 75 8.17 0.85 -19.96
CA LEU A 75 7.65 -0.48 -19.66
C LEU A 75 6.13 -0.53 -19.87
N THR A 76 5.63 -1.61 -20.41
CA THR A 76 4.19 -1.87 -20.51
C THR A 76 3.70 -2.56 -19.26
N ALA A 77 2.64 -2.03 -18.63
CA ALA A 77 1.91 -2.68 -17.56
C ALA A 77 0.69 -3.44 -18.10
N TYR A 78 0.17 -4.41 -17.34
CA TYR A 78 -1.06 -5.10 -17.74
C TYR A 78 -2.24 -4.12 -17.87
N THR A 79 -2.28 -3.06 -17.08
CA THR A 79 -3.29 -2.00 -17.17
C THR A 79 -3.22 -1.20 -18.46
N ASP A 80 -2.01 -0.99 -19.02
CA ASP A 80 -1.84 -0.39 -20.35
C ASP A 80 -2.48 -1.26 -21.44
N LEU A 81 -2.31 -2.59 -21.35
CA LEU A 81 -2.92 -3.53 -22.29
C LEU A 81 -4.45 -3.57 -22.14
N LEU A 82 -4.96 -3.54 -20.91
CA LEU A 82 -6.40 -3.49 -20.66
C LEU A 82 -7.02 -2.20 -21.22
N ALA A 83 -6.41 -1.05 -20.96
CA ALA A 83 -6.88 0.23 -21.47
C ALA A 83 -6.89 0.27 -23.01
N GLN A 84 -5.87 -0.27 -23.67
CA GLN A 84 -5.83 -0.42 -25.14
C GLN A 84 -6.98 -1.29 -25.67
N ASN A 85 -7.54 -2.17 -24.84
CA ASN A 85 -8.68 -3.01 -25.15
C ASN A 85 -10.02 -2.47 -24.57
N GLY A 86 -10.06 -1.17 -24.26
CA GLY A 86 -11.30 -0.47 -23.90
C GLY A 86 -11.70 -0.55 -22.43
N TYR A 87 -10.82 -1.03 -21.54
CA TYR A 87 -11.09 -1.04 -20.11
C TYR A 87 -10.89 0.34 -19.47
N ASN A 88 -11.77 0.71 -18.56
CA ASN A 88 -11.54 1.81 -17.63
C ASN A 88 -10.68 1.29 -16.46
N CYS A 89 -9.49 1.84 -16.26
CA CYS A 89 -8.59 1.39 -15.20
C CYS A 89 -8.58 2.39 -14.04
N GLY A 90 -8.76 1.89 -12.80
CA GLY A 90 -8.75 2.70 -11.58
C GLY A 90 -7.75 2.18 -10.55
N LEU A 91 -7.17 3.10 -9.78
CA LEU A 91 -6.33 2.81 -8.62
C LEU A 91 -6.80 3.61 -7.41
N SER A 92 -7.14 2.91 -6.34
CA SER A 92 -7.34 3.46 -5.02
C SER A 92 -6.31 2.89 -4.05
N GLY A 93 -5.51 3.74 -3.39
CA GLY A 93 -4.58 3.32 -2.36
C GLY A 93 -3.10 3.50 -2.67
N LYS A 94 -2.26 2.59 -2.22
CA LYS A 94 -0.80 2.70 -2.31
C LYS A 94 -0.30 2.49 -3.74
N TRP A 95 0.38 3.52 -4.29
CA TRP A 95 1.12 3.42 -5.56
C TRP A 95 2.57 2.97 -5.33
N HIS A 96 3.38 3.79 -4.71
CA HIS A 96 4.77 3.56 -4.33
C HIS A 96 5.71 3.13 -5.50
N LEU A 97 5.47 3.68 -6.68
CA LEU A 97 6.32 3.52 -7.86
C LEU A 97 6.71 4.88 -8.46
N GLY A 98 6.88 5.87 -7.58
CA GLY A 98 7.27 7.23 -7.92
C GLY A 98 6.09 8.09 -8.37
N TYR A 99 6.35 9.31 -8.70
CA TYR A 99 5.50 10.42 -9.15
C TYR A 99 3.99 10.23 -8.93
N SER A 100 3.59 10.31 -7.67
CA SER A 100 2.21 10.06 -7.23
C SER A 100 1.21 11.12 -7.70
N GLU A 101 1.69 12.31 -8.11
CA GLU A 101 0.85 13.40 -8.59
C GLU A 101 0.24 13.12 -9.97
N LYS A 102 0.84 12.23 -10.74
CA LYS A 102 0.42 11.95 -12.10
C LYS A 102 -0.09 10.51 -12.22
N PRO A 103 -1.31 10.31 -12.73
CA PRO A 103 -1.76 8.98 -13.12
C PRO A 103 -0.75 8.32 -14.08
N GLN A 104 -0.44 7.08 -13.85
CA GLN A 104 0.53 6.29 -14.62
C GLN A 104 -0.09 4.98 -15.07
N LYS A 105 0.52 4.33 -16.05
CA LYS A 105 0.12 2.98 -16.49
C LYS A 105 -1.36 2.88 -16.86
N SER A 106 -1.86 3.91 -17.54
CA SER A 106 -3.23 4.00 -18.05
C SER A 106 -4.33 3.92 -16.98
N PHE A 107 -3.99 4.23 -15.73
CA PHE A 107 -5.00 4.50 -14.72
C PHE A 107 -5.66 5.86 -14.99
N GLU A 108 -6.98 5.91 -15.11
CA GLU A 108 -7.76 7.13 -15.26
C GLU A 108 -8.32 7.61 -13.92
N PHE A 109 -8.88 6.72 -13.10
CA PHE A 109 -9.20 7.02 -11.71
C PHE A 109 -7.94 6.87 -10.85
N TRP A 110 -7.60 7.93 -10.12
CA TRP A 110 -6.34 8.01 -9.40
C TRP A 110 -6.52 8.69 -8.05
N ASP A 111 -6.60 7.89 -6.99
CA ASP A 111 -6.63 8.37 -5.62
C ASP A 111 -5.63 7.56 -4.79
N VAL A 112 -4.49 8.17 -4.51
CA VAL A 112 -3.35 7.40 -4.02
C VAL A 112 -2.72 8.03 -2.79
N HIS A 113 -2.14 7.16 -1.95
CA HIS A 113 -1.22 7.61 -0.91
C HIS A 113 -0.01 8.29 -1.56
N ALA A 114 0.34 9.48 -1.07
CA ALA A 114 1.42 10.29 -1.65
C ALA A 114 2.79 9.59 -1.64
N PHE A 115 2.99 8.72 -0.65
CA PHE A 115 4.25 8.02 -0.39
C PHE A 115 4.05 6.49 -0.34
N GLY A 116 5.09 5.77 0.07
CA GLY A 116 5.05 4.32 0.21
C GLY A 116 4.29 3.80 1.45
N GLY A 117 3.79 4.68 2.26
CA GLY A 117 3.03 4.43 3.48
C GLY A 117 3.06 5.67 4.36
N GLY A 118 2.38 5.62 5.49
CA GLY A 118 2.27 6.74 6.43
C GLY A 118 1.32 6.37 7.57
N PRO A 119 0.91 7.34 8.37
CA PRO A 119 -0.08 7.13 9.41
C PRO A 119 -1.41 6.65 8.81
N TYR A 120 -2.14 5.85 9.56
CA TYR A 120 -3.46 5.36 9.15
C TYR A 120 -4.56 6.41 9.33
N TYR A 121 -4.38 7.36 10.24
CA TYR A 121 -5.17 8.57 10.35
C TYR A 121 -4.35 9.76 9.83
N GLU A 122 -5.02 10.74 9.27
CA GLU A 122 -4.39 11.90 8.64
C GLU A 122 -3.34 11.53 7.56
N PRO A 123 -3.65 10.60 6.65
CA PRO A 123 -2.72 10.21 5.59
C PRO A 123 -2.47 11.38 4.63
N SER A 124 -1.27 11.41 4.05
CA SER A 124 -0.96 12.31 2.92
C SER A 124 -1.49 11.69 1.63
N MET A 125 -2.51 12.30 1.04
CA MET A 125 -3.22 11.77 -0.13
C MET A 125 -3.09 12.66 -1.35
N ILE A 126 -3.17 12.05 -2.53
CA ILE A 126 -3.18 12.75 -3.82
C ILE A 126 -4.35 12.23 -4.66
N ARG A 127 -5.19 13.15 -5.12
CA ARG A 127 -6.26 12.92 -6.08
C ARG A 127 -6.14 13.92 -7.22
N ASP A 128 -6.15 13.44 -8.46
CA ASP A 128 -6.10 14.29 -9.66
C ASP A 128 -4.94 15.31 -9.63
N GLY A 129 -3.76 14.90 -9.19
CA GLY A 129 -2.58 15.73 -9.10
C GLY A 129 -2.57 16.75 -7.95
N LYS A 130 -3.54 16.69 -7.04
CA LYS A 130 -3.67 17.62 -5.91
C LYS A 130 -3.54 16.88 -4.58
N ALA A 131 -2.71 17.45 -3.70
CA ALA A 131 -2.63 17.01 -2.32
C ALA A 131 -3.93 17.33 -1.57
N TYR A 132 -4.37 16.40 -0.73
CA TYR A 132 -5.43 16.66 0.24
C TYR A 132 -5.13 15.93 1.55
N GLU A 133 -5.72 16.42 2.62
CA GLU A 133 -5.66 15.83 3.96
C GLU A 133 -7.06 15.41 4.39
N THR A 134 -7.16 14.36 5.17
CA THR A 134 -8.40 13.85 5.74
C THR A 134 -8.12 13.27 7.12
N SER A 135 -9.13 13.26 7.99
CA SER A 135 -9.07 12.58 9.28
C SER A 135 -9.59 11.15 9.24
N GLU A 136 -10.04 10.69 8.07
CA GLU A 136 -10.57 9.34 7.90
C GLU A 136 -9.49 8.27 8.08
N TYR A 137 -9.90 7.09 8.54
CA TYR A 137 -9.03 5.92 8.57
C TYR A 137 -8.71 5.49 7.14
N VAL A 138 -7.43 5.36 6.82
CA VAL A 138 -6.98 5.23 5.42
C VAL A 138 -7.52 4.00 4.71
N SER A 139 -7.79 2.91 5.43
CA SER A 139 -8.37 1.70 4.83
C SER A 139 -9.83 1.91 4.41
N ASP A 140 -10.60 2.63 5.23
CA ASP A 140 -11.98 3.01 4.89
C ASP A 140 -11.99 3.98 3.71
N LEU A 141 -11.13 4.99 3.74
CA LEU A 141 -10.96 5.94 2.63
C LEU A 141 -10.67 5.23 1.30
N PHE A 142 -9.76 4.25 1.28
CA PHE A 142 -9.46 3.50 0.06
C PHE A 142 -10.66 2.69 -0.41
N THR A 143 -11.42 2.14 0.52
CA THR A 143 -12.66 1.39 0.23
C THR A 143 -13.72 2.32 -0.36
N ASP A 144 -13.97 3.47 0.24
CA ASP A 144 -14.96 4.44 -0.21
C ASP A 144 -14.63 4.99 -1.60
N ASN A 145 -13.34 5.27 -1.86
CA ASN A 145 -12.87 5.65 -3.18
C ASN A 145 -13.06 4.53 -4.22
N ALA A 146 -12.84 3.28 -3.82
CA ALA A 146 -13.09 2.12 -4.68
C ALA A 146 -14.59 1.96 -4.99
N LEU A 147 -15.45 2.14 -3.99
CA LEU A 147 -16.92 2.10 -4.17
C LEU A 147 -17.39 3.25 -5.07
N LYS A 148 -16.83 4.45 -4.91
CA LYS A 148 -17.10 5.57 -5.80
C LYS A 148 -16.75 5.26 -7.25
N PHE A 149 -15.56 4.69 -7.50
CA PHE A 149 -15.20 4.24 -8.85
C PHE A 149 -16.22 3.23 -9.41
N LEU A 150 -16.63 2.23 -8.61
CA LEU A 150 -17.63 1.25 -9.05
C LEU A 150 -18.97 1.88 -9.38
N ASP A 151 -19.39 2.88 -8.61
CA ASP A 151 -20.62 3.62 -8.87
C ASP A 151 -20.54 4.43 -10.18
N GLU A 152 -19.39 5.02 -10.49
CA GLU A 152 -19.12 5.72 -11.75
C GLU A 152 -19.14 4.77 -12.97
N GLN A 153 -18.85 3.47 -12.77
CA GLN A 153 -18.94 2.47 -13.84
C GLN A 153 -20.38 1.95 -14.09
N LYS A 154 -21.32 2.23 -13.18
CA LYS A 154 -22.73 1.83 -13.37
C LYS A 154 -23.31 2.51 -14.62
N GLY A 155 -23.81 1.69 -15.54
CA GLY A 155 -24.35 2.18 -16.81
C GLY A 155 -23.31 2.45 -17.91
N SER A 156 -22.04 2.16 -17.67
CA SER A 156 -21.02 2.15 -18.72
C SER A 156 -21.03 0.82 -19.45
N ASP A 157 -20.96 0.87 -20.78
CA ASP A 157 -20.77 -0.32 -21.62
C ASP A 157 -19.30 -0.81 -21.64
N LYS A 158 -18.39 -0.05 -21.04
CA LYS A 158 -16.97 -0.41 -20.97
C LYS A 158 -16.69 -1.30 -19.78
N PRO A 159 -15.90 -2.36 -19.97
CA PRO A 159 -15.36 -3.12 -18.84
C PRO A 159 -14.40 -2.25 -18.01
N PHE A 160 -14.20 -2.62 -16.76
CA PHE A 160 -13.27 -1.91 -15.90
C PHE A 160 -12.24 -2.83 -15.23
N CYS A 161 -11.15 -2.25 -14.79
CA CYS A 161 -10.14 -2.86 -13.95
C CYS A 161 -9.84 -1.95 -12.77
N LEU A 162 -10.28 -2.34 -11.57
CA LEU A 162 -10.04 -1.59 -10.35
C LEU A 162 -8.95 -2.26 -9.53
N ASN A 163 -7.94 -1.48 -9.17
CA ASN A 163 -6.89 -1.88 -8.24
C ASN A 163 -7.14 -1.20 -6.89
N VAL A 164 -7.37 -1.97 -5.84
CA VAL A 164 -7.49 -1.47 -4.47
C VAL A 164 -6.26 -1.92 -3.70
N HIS A 165 -5.38 -0.99 -3.40
CA HIS A 165 -4.09 -1.28 -2.79
C HIS A 165 -4.03 -0.75 -1.37
N TYR A 166 -4.51 -1.54 -0.41
CA TYR A 166 -4.43 -1.19 1.01
C TYR A 166 -3.00 -1.03 1.50
N THR A 167 -2.79 -0.13 2.48
CA THR A 167 -1.54 -0.07 3.23
C THR A 167 -1.52 -1.17 4.28
N ALA A 168 -2.65 -1.44 4.92
CA ALA A 168 -2.79 -2.53 5.89
C ALA A 168 -2.35 -3.88 5.30
N PRO A 169 -1.71 -4.74 6.08
CA PRO A 169 -1.31 -4.62 7.50
C PRO A 169 0.12 -4.07 7.72
N HIS A 170 0.58 -3.13 6.91
CA HIS A 170 1.91 -2.52 7.00
C HIS A 170 2.02 -1.61 8.25
N ALA A 171 3.22 -1.45 8.80
CA ALA A 171 3.47 -0.45 9.86
C ALA A 171 3.01 0.97 9.41
N PRO A 172 2.64 1.85 10.39
CA PRO A 172 2.82 1.77 11.83
C PRO A 172 1.79 0.88 12.54
N TRP A 173 2.21 0.21 13.61
CA TRP A 173 1.37 -0.72 14.38
C TRP A 173 1.02 -0.22 15.78
N GLN A 174 1.40 1.02 16.12
CA GLN A 174 1.09 1.62 17.41
C GLN A 174 -0.42 1.93 17.50
N ARG A 175 -0.93 1.87 18.72
CA ARG A 175 -2.36 1.97 19.07
C ARG A 175 -3.07 3.17 18.45
N GLU A 176 -2.41 4.32 18.38
CA GLU A 176 -2.95 5.56 17.84
C GLU A 176 -3.21 5.53 16.32
N HIS A 177 -2.70 4.52 15.63
CA HIS A 177 -2.87 4.36 14.19
C HIS A 177 -4.04 3.42 13.80
N HIS A 178 -4.70 2.83 14.78
CA HIS A 178 -5.72 1.80 14.55
C HIS A 178 -7.06 2.14 15.20
N PRO A 179 -8.19 1.58 14.70
CA PRO A 179 -9.48 1.72 15.36
C PRO A 179 -9.37 1.20 16.81
N LYS A 180 -9.62 2.10 17.76
CA LYS A 180 -9.35 1.86 19.19
C LYS A 180 -9.96 0.58 19.70
N GLU A 181 -11.25 0.37 19.44
CA GLU A 181 -11.98 -0.79 19.95
C GLU A 181 -11.42 -2.11 19.42
N LEU A 182 -11.06 -2.13 18.12
CA LEU A 182 -10.51 -3.31 17.48
C LEU A 182 -9.08 -3.60 17.97
N PHE A 183 -8.25 -2.58 18.08
CA PHE A 183 -6.90 -2.73 18.63
C PHE A 183 -6.93 -3.22 20.08
N ASP A 184 -7.77 -2.63 20.91
CA ASP A 184 -7.90 -2.97 22.31
C ASP A 184 -8.39 -4.41 22.51
N ASP A 185 -9.33 -4.87 21.67
CA ASP A 185 -9.81 -6.25 21.72
C ASP A 185 -8.68 -7.25 21.39
N TYR A 186 -7.91 -7.01 20.32
CA TYR A 186 -6.73 -7.83 20.05
C TYR A 186 -5.69 -7.75 21.15
N TYR A 187 -5.41 -6.58 21.67
CA TYR A 187 -4.43 -6.38 22.73
C TYR A 187 -4.81 -7.07 24.02
N ASP A 188 -6.06 -6.97 24.45
CA ASP A 188 -6.51 -7.50 25.73
C ASP A 188 -6.85 -9.00 25.67
N ASN A 189 -7.41 -9.48 24.56
CA ASN A 189 -8.06 -10.78 24.48
C ASN A 189 -7.39 -11.80 23.55
N CYS A 190 -6.53 -11.36 22.59
CA CYS A 190 -5.97 -12.29 21.61
C CYS A 190 -4.65 -12.94 22.13
N PRO A 191 -4.57 -14.28 22.21
CA PRO A 191 -3.35 -14.98 22.61
C PRO A 191 -2.31 -15.08 21.49
N PHE A 192 -2.62 -14.68 20.26
CA PHE A 192 -1.76 -14.75 19.06
C PHE A 192 -1.11 -16.13 18.83
N GLU A 193 -1.82 -17.21 19.13
CA GLU A 193 -1.31 -18.59 19.00
C GLU A 193 -0.89 -18.97 17.58
N SER A 194 -1.51 -18.35 16.57
CA SER A 194 -1.17 -18.59 15.15
C SER A 194 0.12 -17.93 14.70
N THR A 195 0.72 -17.05 15.52
CA THR A 195 1.97 -16.38 15.17
C THR A 195 3.17 -17.11 15.76
N PRO A 196 4.15 -17.50 14.94
CA PRO A 196 5.30 -18.24 15.44
C PRO A 196 6.17 -17.40 16.39
N ASN A 197 6.63 -18.02 17.47
CA ASN A 197 7.64 -17.47 18.35
C ASN A 197 9.03 -17.85 17.79
N GLY A 198 9.49 -17.07 16.80
CA GLY A 198 10.82 -17.25 16.22
C GLY A 198 11.77 -16.12 16.64
N PRO A 199 13.07 -16.28 16.39
CA PRO A 199 14.02 -15.18 16.58
C PRO A 199 13.67 -14.00 15.66
N MET A 200 13.75 -12.79 16.19
CA MET A 200 13.53 -11.60 15.38
C MET A 200 14.56 -11.50 14.26
N HIS A 201 14.10 -11.06 13.09
CA HIS A 201 14.99 -10.79 11.97
C HIS A 201 16.00 -9.68 12.34
N PRO A 202 17.30 -9.83 12.01
CA PRO A 202 18.33 -8.84 12.37
C PRO A 202 18.01 -7.40 11.96
N GLN A 203 17.30 -7.20 10.85
CA GLN A 203 16.87 -5.87 10.42
C GLN A 203 15.86 -5.22 11.38
N GLN A 204 15.06 -6.01 12.08
CA GLN A 204 14.14 -5.52 13.11
C GLN A 204 14.88 -5.15 14.39
N LEU A 205 15.96 -5.87 14.70
CA LEU A 205 16.82 -5.63 15.86
C LEU A 205 17.60 -4.33 15.77
N SER A 206 17.89 -3.84 14.56
CA SER A 206 18.76 -2.67 14.32
C SER A 206 18.03 -1.32 14.37
N LYS A 207 16.73 -1.29 14.59
CA LYS A 207 15.91 -0.08 14.44
C LYS A 207 15.11 0.24 15.71
N GLU A 208 15.78 0.33 16.83
CA GLU A 208 15.17 0.82 18.06
C GLU A 208 14.51 2.19 17.83
N GLY A 209 13.22 2.31 18.15
CA GLY A 209 12.45 3.56 17.98
C GLY A 209 11.96 3.88 16.56
N SER A 210 12.12 3.00 15.58
CA SER A 210 11.48 3.19 14.27
C SER A 210 10.02 2.69 14.28
N SER A 211 9.16 3.30 13.47
CA SER A 211 7.73 2.94 13.33
C SER A 211 7.47 1.50 12.87
N GLY A 212 8.50 0.76 12.53
CA GLY A 212 8.44 -0.65 12.17
C GLY A 212 9.25 -1.55 13.10
N SER A 213 9.71 -1.05 14.24
CA SER A 213 10.39 -1.84 15.26
C SER A 213 9.37 -2.61 16.09
N LEU A 214 9.48 -3.92 16.14
CA LEU A 214 8.65 -4.78 17.01
C LEU A 214 9.05 -4.70 18.49
N GLY A 215 10.10 -3.93 18.85
CA GLY A 215 10.65 -3.90 20.19
C GLY A 215 11.19 -5.26 20.66
N PHE A 216 11.97 -5.23 21.75
CA PHE A 216 12.59 -6.45 22.32
C PHE A 216 11.78 -7.09 23.43
N THR A 217 10.61 -6.53 23.77
CA THR A 217 9.78 -7.00 24.87
C THR A 217 8.55 -7.73 24.36
N GLU A 218 8.00 -8.62 25.16
CA GLU A 218 6.74 -9.28 24.86
C GLU A 218 5.59 -8.28 24.70
N GLU A 219 5.60 -7.20 25.46
CA GLU A 219 4.62 -6.13 25.40
C GLU A 219 4.67 -5.40 24.04
N ALA A 220 5.85 -5.02 23.59
CA ALA A 220 6.03 -4.38 22.27
C ALA A 220 5.66 -5.32 21.11
N ARG A 221 5.93 -6.62 21.27
CA ARG A 221 5.47 -7.64 20.31
C ARG A 221 3.95 -7.73 20.29
N LYS A 222 3.32 -7.75 21.45
CA LYS A 222 1.86 -7.79 21.59
C LYS A 222 1.21 -6.56 20.99
N GLU A 223 1.76 -5.37 21.25
CA GLU A 223 1.31 -4.12 20.64
C GLU A 223 1.38 -4.18 19.11
N ALA A 224 2.52 -4.57 18.56
CA ALA A 224 2.71 -4.67 17.11
C ALA A 224 1.79 -5.71 16.46
N LEU A 225 1.56 -6.85 17.10
CA LEU A 225 0.62 -7.86 16.61
C LEU A 225 -0.82 -7.34 16.67
N SER A 226 -1.20 -6.63 17.73
CA SER A 226 -2.52 -6.01 17.82
C SER A 226 -2.75 -5.01 16.68
N GLY A 227 -1.78 -4.17 16.39
CA GLY A 227 -1.86 -3.25 15.25
C GLY A 227 -1.78 -3.94 13.88
N TYR A 228 -1.14 -5.10 13.79
CA TYR A 228 -1.12 -5.88 12.54
C TYR A 228 -2.47 -6.51 12.22
N PHE A 229 -3.21 -6.95 13.23
CA PHE A 229 -4.50 -7.63 13.07
C PHE A 229 -5.70 -6.70 13.15
N SER A 230 -5.56 -5.50 13.67
CA SER A 230 -6.61 -4.47 13.72
C SER A 230 -6.66 -3.66 12.44
#